data_e8fc14478d5f35162e44bcc859240b04
#
_entry.id   e8fc14478d5f35162e44bcc859240b04
#
_cell.length_a   1.000
_cell.length_b   1.000
_cell.length_c   1.000
_cell.angle_alpha   90.00
_cell.angle_beta   90.00
_cell.angle_gamma   90.00
#
_symmetry.space_group_name_H-M   'P 1'
#
loop_
_entity.id
_entity.type
_entity.pdbx_description
1 polymer ?
#
loop_
_entity_poly.entity_id
_entity_poly.type
_entity_poly.pdbx_seq_one_letter_code
_entity_poly.pdbx_strand_id
1 'polypeptide(L)'
;MLVGTPDKILSKWLENKDHIVASDEGEAIGLACGYYYATGRRTIVFMSADGFCNALNPITSLVIPEKIEMNLVISSGRQEPQHKVMSDCLEDIIKALKYDPARIHITIYQPE
;
A
#
# COMPACT_ATOMS: atom_id res chain seq x y z
N MET A 1 9.01 7.18 -7.32
CA MET A 1 8.98 5.74 -7.63
C MET A 1 7.56 5.21 -7.42
N LEU A 2 7.16 4.25 -8.20
CA LEU A 2 5.85 3.58 -8.10
C LEU A 2 6.12 2.08 -8.05
N VAL A 3 5.80 1.43 -6.92
CA VAL A 3 6.14 0.02 -6.71
C VAL A 3 5.03 -0.68 -5.94
N GLY A 4 4.80 -1.94 -6.24
CA GLY A 4 3.81 -2.71 -5.50
C GLY A 4 3.46 -4.03 -6.13
N THR A 5 2.31 -4.56 -5.73
CA THR A 5 1.78 -5.83 -6.20
C THR A 5 0.44 -5.58 -6.86
N PRO A 6 0.34 -5.72 -8.19
CA PRO A 6 -0.90 -5.44 -8.90
C PRO A 6 -1.95 -6.52 -8.65
N ASP A 7 -3.20 -6.09 -8.67
CA ASP A 7 -4.34 -6.99 -8.71
C ASP A 7 -5.25 -6.62 -9.87
N LYS A 8 -6.38 -7.31 -9.99
CA LYS A 8 -7.32 -7.09 -11.09
C LYS A 8 -7.85 -5.65 -11.12
N ILE A 9 -8.10 -5.05 -9.97
CA ILE A 9 -8.61 -3.67 -9.88
C ILE A 9 -7.50 -2.67 -10.25
N LEU A 10 -6.31 -2.84 -9.69
CA LEU A 10 -5.20 -1.92 -9.89
C LEU A 10 -4.59 -1.99 -11.28
N SER A 11 -4.75 -3.10 -11.99
CA SER A 11 -4.19 -3.25 -13.34
C SER A 11 -4.62 -2.12 -14.27
N LYS A 12 -5.89 -1.70 -14.18
CA LYS A 12 -6.39 -0.59 -14.98
C LYS A 12 -5.80 0.74 -14.53
N TRP A 13 -5.68 0.96 -13.23
CA TRP A 13 -5.07 2.17 -12.69
C TRP A 13 -3.60 2.31 -13.10
N LEU A 14 -2.92 1.17 -13.26
CA LEU A 14 -1.51 1.14 -13.64
C LEU A 14 -1.25 1.32 -15.14
N GLU A 15 -2.29 1.28 -15.97
CA GLU A 15 -2.11 1.47 -17.41
C GLU A 15 -1.38 2.78 -17.71
N ASN A 16 -0.37 2.71 -18.59
CA ASN A 16 0.46 3.84 -18.99
C ASN A 16 1.28 4.49 -17.85
N LYS A 17 1.45 3.79 -16.74
CA LYS A 17 2.32 4.22 -15.64
C LYS A 17 3.51 3.28 -15.53
N ASP A 18 4.71 3.84 -15.58
CA ASP A 18 5.92 3.07 -15.29
C ASP A 18 5.90 2.65 -13.83
N HIS A 19 6.05 1.36 -13.57
CA HIS A 19 5.99 0.85 -12.21
C HIS A 19 6.86 -0.40 -12.06
N ILE A 20 7.23 -0.66 -10.81
CA ILE A 20 8.01 -1.83 -10.43
C ILE A 20 7.05 -2.81 -9.75
N VAL A 21 7.08 -4.07 -10.18
CA VAL A 21 6.32 -5.13 -9.52
C VAL A 21 7.21 -5.80 -8.50
N ALA A 22 6.81 -5.74 -7.23
CA ALA A 22 7.52 -6.39 -6.14
C ALA A 22 7.09 -7.85 -6.02
N SER A 23 7.91 -8.66 -5.35
CA SER A 23 7.58 -10.07 -5.12
C SER A 23 6.44 -10.24 -4.12
N ASP A 24 6.35 -9.33 -3.15
CA ASP A 24 5.24 -9.25 -2.19
C ASP A 24 5.13 -7.83 -1.63
N GLU A 25 4.11 -7.60 -0.81
CA GLU A 25 3.84 -6.29 -0.24
C GLU A 25 4.92 -5.83 0.74
N GLY A 26 5.52 -6.76 1.48
CA GLY A 26 6.62 -6.45 2.40
C GLY A 26 7.83 -5.93 1.64
N GLU A 27 8.19 -6.56 0.52
CA GLU A 27 9.27 -6.09 -0.34
C GLU A 27 8.97 -4.70 -0.88
N ALA A 28 7.73 -4.45 -1.31
CA ALA A 28 7.34 -3.13 -1.82
C ALA A 28 7.55 -2.04 -0.77
N ILE A 29 7.17 -2.29 0.48
CA ILE A 29 7.40 -1.35 1.59
C ILE A 29 8.90 -1.15 1.82
N GLY A 30 9.67 -2.22 1.79
CA GLY A 30 11.14 -2.14 1.97
C GLY A 30 11.82 -1.30 0.90
N LEU A 31 11.43 -1.49 -0.36
CA LEU A 31 11.95 -0.70 -1.47
C LEU A 31 11.61 0.78 -1.30
N ALA A 32 10.37 1.09 -0.90
CA ALA A 32 9.94 2.46 -0.64
C ALA A 32 10.74 3.11 0.49
N CYS A 33 11.01 2.36 1.55
CA CYS A 33 11.83 2.85 2.66
C CYS A 33 13.27 3.16 2.22
N GLY A 34 13.88 2.26 1.48
CA GLY A 34 15.23 2.46 0.95
C GLY A 34 15.33 3.67 0.03
N TYR A 35 14.34 3.84 -0.84
CA TYR A 35 14.29 4.98 -1.73
C TYR A 35 14.17 6.29 -0.95
N TYR A 36 13.32 6.32 0.08
CA TYR A 36 13.16 7.49 0.93
C TYR A 36 14.46 7.84 1.65
N TYR A 37 15.15 6.85 2.23
CA TYR A 37 16.44 7.09 2.87
C TYR A 37 17.50 7.62 1.90
N ALA A 38 17.49 7.12 0.67
CA ALA A 38 18.51 7.52 -0.32
C ALA A 38 18.24 8.89 -0.94
N THR A 39 16.98 9.28 -1.09
CA THR A 39 16.60 10.47 -1.90
C THR A 39 15.80 11.51 -1.14
N GLY A 40 15.22 11.17 0.00
CA GLY A 40 14.26 12.04 0.71
C GLY A 40 12.90 12.13 0.01
N ARG A 41 12.67 11.35 -1.04
CA ARG A 41 11.44 11.41 -1.83
C ARG A 41 10.48 10.30 -1.46
N ARG A 42 9.18 10.61 -1.51
CA ARG A 42 8.12 9.64 -1.29
C ARG A 42 8.03 8.67 -2.46
N THR A 43 7.67 7.44 -2.15
CA THR A 43 7.26 6.44 -3.13
C THR A 43 5.74 6.28 -3.05
N ILE A 44 5.12 5.99 -4.18
CA ILE A 44 3.75 5.50 -4.20
C ILE A 44 3.82 3.97 -4.19
N VAL A 45 3.24 3.34 -3.16
CA VAL A 45 3.19 1.89 -3.03
C VAL A 45 1.75 1.45 -3.26
N PHE A 46 1.54 0.50 -4.17
CA PHE A 46 0.19 0.02 -4.48
C PHE A 46 0.03 -1.45 -4.10
N MET A 47 -1.16 -1.82 -3.65
CA MET A 47 -1.47 -3.19 -3.25
C MET A 47 -2.98 -3.36 -3.10
N SER A 48 -3.43 -4.62 -3.06
CA SER A 48 -4.82 -4.91 -2.74
C SER A 48 -5.07 -4.85 -1.23
N ALA A 49 -6.35 -4.81 -0.84
CA ALA A 49 -6.73 -4.90 0.57
C ALA A 49 -6.19 -6.19 1.23
N ASP A 50 -6.24 -7.33 0.52
CA ASP A 50 -5.67 -8.58 1.04
C ASP A 50 -4.17 -8.45 1.26
N GLY A 51 -3.47 -7.86 0.30
CA GLY A 51 -2.02 -7.66 0.38
C GLY A 51 -1.62 -6.70 1.51
N PHE A 52 -2.49 -5.79 1.89
CA PHE A 52 -2.22 -4.86 2.97
C PHE A 52 -1.88 -5.57 4.28
N CYS A 53 -2.46 -6.74 4.51
CA CYS A 53 -2.13 -7.55 5.70
C CYS A 53 -0.65 -7.94 5.72
N ASN A 54 -0.05 -8.20 4.57
CA ASN A 54 1.37 -8.55 4.47
C ASN A 54 2.27 -7.31 4.67
N ALA A 55 1.73 -6.13 4.46
CA ALA A 55 2.46 -4.87 4.64
C ALA A 55 2.36 -4.33 6.07
N LEU A 56 1.43 -4.82 6.88
CA LEU A 56 1.20 -4.30 8.23
C LEU A 56 2.44 -4.41 9.11
N ASN A 57 3.15 -5.53 9.07
CA ASN A 57 4.34 -5.69 9.88
C ASN A 57 5.42 -4.64 9.54
N PRO A 58 5.89 -4.51 8.29
CA PRO A 58 6.89 -3.48 8.00
C PRO A 58 6.36 -2.06 8.20
N ILE A 59 5.06 -1.82 8.02
CA ILE A 59 4.49 -0.49 8.29
C ILE A 59 4.60 -0.16 9.79
N THR A 60 4.22 -1.08 10.67
CA THR A 60 4.22 -0.83 12.11
C THR A 60 5.60 -0.94 12.74
N SER A 61 6.52 -1.73 12.15
CA SER A 61 7.85 -1.95 12.72
C SER A 61 8.93 -1.05 12.12
N LEU A 62 8.71 -0.48 10.94
CA LEU A 62 9.73 0.31 10.26
C LEU A 62 9.19 1.69 9.84
N VAL A 63 8.13 1.73 9.04
CA VAL A 63 7.65 2.99 8.44
C VAL A 63 7.22 3.99 9.51
N ILE A 64 6.36 3.55 10.44
CA ILE A 64 5.84 4.45 11.48
C ILE A 64 6.94 4.85 12.49
N PRO A 65 7.67 3.90 13.10
CA PRO A 65 8.71 4.28 14.07
C PRO A 65 9.81 5.16 13.50
N GLU A 66 10.22 4.92 12.26
CA GLU A 66 11.30 5.67 11.60
C GLU A 66 10.79 6.92 10.89
N LYS A 67 9.50 7.21 10.98
CA LYS A 67 8.87 8.41 10.39
C LYS A 67 9.13 8.55 8.89
N ILE A 68 9.11 7.42 8.19
CA ILE A 68 9.30 7.39 6.73
C ILE A 68 8.02 7.90 6.07
N GLU A 69 8.19 8.68 5.01
CA GLU A 69 7.06 9.22 4.26
C GLU A 69 6.81 8.41 3.01
N MET A 70 5.55 8.09 2.76
CA MET A 70 5.13 7.39 1.55
C MET A 70 3.63 7.57 1.31
N ASN A 71 3.20 7.28 0.09
CA ASN A 71 1.79 7.24 -0.26
C ASN A 71 1.40 5.79 -0.54
N LEU A 72 0.31 5.33 0.06
CA LEU A 72 -0.22 3.99 -0.18
C LEU A 72 -1.49 4.10 -1.00
N VAL A 73 -1.59 3.29 -2.06
CA VAL A 73 -2.80 3.14 -2.86
C VAL A 73 -3.26 1.70 -2.68
N ILE A 74 -4.40 1.52 -2.04
CA ILE A 74 -4.90 0.20 -1.68
C ILE A 74 -6.22 -0.03 -2.40
N SER A 75 -6.27 -1.08 -3.24
CA SER A 75 -7.51 -1.42 -3.92
C SER A 75 -8.47 -2.14 -2.97
N SER A 76 -9.76 -1.85 -3.10
CA SER A 76 -10.79 -2.45 -2.28
C SER A 76 -12.06 -2.65 -3.10
N GLY A 77 -13.02 -3.39 -2.55
CA GLY A 77 -14.34 -3.57 -3.18
C GLY A 77 -14.50 -4.85 -3.97
N ARG A 78 -13.55 -5.78 -3.89
CA ARG A 78 -13.71 -7.11 -4.52
C ARG A 78 -14.79 -7.90 -3.80
N GLN A 79 -15.64 -8.58 -4.59
CA GLN A 79 -16.81 -9.28 -4.06
C GLN A 79 -16.62 -10.80 -3.95
N GLU A 80 -15.53 -11.35 -4.51
CA GLU A 80 -15.24 -12.77 -4.37
C GLU A 80 -15.10 -13.11 -2.88
N PRO A 81 -15.65 -14.25 -2.42
CA PRO A 81 -15.64 -14.57 -0.97
C PRO A 81 -14.27 -14.48 -0.31
N GLN A 82 -13.21 -14.89 -1.01
CA GLN A 82 -11.85 -14.88 -0.47
C GLN A 82 -11.27 -13.47 -0.32
N HIS A 83 -11.90 -12.46 -0.91
CA HIS A 83 -11.41 -11.06 -0.87
C HIS A 83 -12.36 -10.10 -0.16
N LYS A 84 -13.63 -10.50 -0.04
CA LYS A 84 -14.67 -9.59 0.46
C LYS A 84 -14.46 -9.21 1.92
N VAL A 85 -14.07 -10.15 2.76
CA VAL A 85 -13.89 -9.90 4.20
C VAL A 85 -12.84 -8.81 4.42
N MET A 86 -11.69 -8.91 3.76
CA MET A 86 -10.65 -7.89 3.91
C MET A 86 -11.09 -6.54 3.34
N SER A 87 -11.78 -6.53 2.19
CA SER A 87 -12.32 -5.30 1.63
C SER A 87 -13.27 -4.61 2.62
N ASP A 88 -14.10 -5.39 3.31
CA ASP A 88 -15.06 -4.86 4.29
C ASP A 88 -14.36 -4.35 5.56
N CYS A 89 -13.23 -4.94 5.95
CA CYS A 89 -12.50 -4.59 7.17
C CYS A 89 -11.44 -3.51 6.98
N LEU A 90 -11.08 -3.19 5.75
CA LEU A 90 -9.89 -2.37 5.46
C LEU A 90 -9.89 -1.04 6.20
N GLU A 91 -10.98 -0.29 6.14
CA GLU A 91 -11.05 1.02 6.79
C GLU A 91 -10.88 0.94 8.29
N ASP A 92 -11.45 -0.08 8.93
CA ASP A 92 -11.32 -0.28 10.37
C ASP A 92 -9.88 -0.62 10.76
N ILE A 93 -9.20 -1.41 9.94
CA ILE A 93 -7.79 -1.74 10.17
C ILE A 93 -6.93 -0.48 10.05
N ILE A 94 -7.17 0.33 9.01
CA ILE A 94 -6.45 1.59 8.83
C ILE A 94 -6.66 2.52 10.02
N LYS A 95 -7.90 2.62 10.50
CA LYS A 95 -8.21 3.45 11.68
C LYS A 95 -7.51 2.95 12.94
N ALA A 96 -7.27 1.65 13.05
CA ALA A 96 -6.58 1.07 14.20
C ALA A 96 -5.08 1.39 14.21
N LEU A 97 -4.51 1.72 13.05
CA LEU A 97 -3.10 2.08 12.97
C LEU A 97 -2.88 3.49 13.52
N LYS A 98 -1.85 3.62 14.36
CA LYS A 98 -1.47 4.92 14.92
C LYS A 98 -0.36 5.50 14.05
N TYR A 99 -0.74 6.25 13.03
CA TYR A 99 0.20 6.87 12.11
C TYR A 99 -0.12 8.33 11.89
N ASP A 100 0.85 9.08 11.39
CA ASP A 100 0.68 10.48 11.02
C ASP A 100 0.22 10.57 9.56
N PRO A 101 -1.00 11.05 9.28
CA PRO A 101 -1.50 11.15 7.90
C PRO A 101 -0.68 12.10 7.02
N ALA A 102 0.08 13.01 7.61
CA ALA A 102 0.97 13.87 6.84
C ALA A 102 2.19 13.10 6.34
N ARG A 103 2.58 12.02 7.00
CA ARG A 103 3.73 11.20 6.61
C ARG A 103 3.33 10.03 5.74
N ILE A 104 2.24 9.35 6.07
CA ILE A 104 1.71 8.23 5.30
C ILE A 104 0.35 8.65 4.78
N HIS A 105 0.27 8.89 3.47
CA HIS A 105 -1.00 9.23 2.82
C HIS A 105 -1.61 7.96 2.24
N ILE A 106 -2.82 7.60 2.69
CA ILE A 106 -3.50 6.38 2.25
C ILE A 106 -4.70 6.74 1.39
N THR A 107 -4.74 6.21 0.19
CA THR A 107 -5.86 6.32 -0.74
C THR A 107 -6.46 4.93 -0.94
N ILE A 108 -7.76 4.80 -0.73
CA ILE A 108 -8.48 3.57 -1.06
C ILE A 108 -9.04 3.74 -2.46
N TYR A 109 -8.59 2.88 -3.37
CA TYR A 109 -9.02 2.89 -4.76
C TYR A 109 -10.11 1.83 -4.94
N GLN A 110 -11.28 2.26 -5.40
CA GLN A 110 -12.41 1.36 -5.65
C GLN A 110 -12.83 1.49 -7.09
N PRO A 111 -13.26 0.38 -7.74
CA PRO A 111 -13.82 0.46 -9.07
C PRO A 111 -15.17 1.20 -9.02
N GLU A 112 -15.45 1.90 -10.09
CA GLU A 112 -16.73 2.57 -10.26
C GLU A 112 -17.87 1.58 -10.53
#